data_e5c22102b96816bea94ebcfccc7002e3
#
_entry.id   e5c22102b96816bea94ebcfccc7002e3
#
_cell.length_a   1.000
_cell.length_b   1.000
_cell.length_c   1.000
_cell.angle_alpha   90.00
_cell.angle_beta   90.00
_cell.angle_gamma   90.00
#
_symmetry.space_group_name_H-M   'P 1'
#
loop_
_entity.id
_entity.type
_entity.pdbx_description
1 polymer ?
#
loop_
_entity_poly.entity_id
_entity_poly.type
_entity_poly.pdbx_seq_one_letter_code
_entity_poly.pdbx_strand_id
1 'polypeptide(L)'
;MLPAAERGELHLTGAKHNTGVWLVKVPKYLSQQTAKAPGRGEVGKLRIGKNRGRIEVSFTLNEDLANIHDIGGKPASVSTPREHLFVLQNVGGQTLTVFTESSSDKLSLEGTAVQRAECRPAASENYMRLKRLQLEESSKPVRVSQQLDKVVITNYKPVANRQYNIEYERKKKEDGK
;
A
#
# COMPACT_ATOMS: atom_id res chain seq x y z
N MET A 1 -7.40 -20.04 37.03
CA MET A 1 -7.81 -18.63 37.17
C MET A 1 -7.10 -17.87 36.08
N LEU A 2 -7.85 -17.47 35.05
CA LEU A 2 -7.35 -16.59 34.00
C LEU A 2 -7.27 -15.17 34.57
N PRO A 3 -6.20 -14.39 34.31
CA PRO A 3 -6.10 -13.03 34.79
C PRO A 3 -7.23 -12.20 34.19
N ALA A 4 -7.89 -11.40 35.00
CA ALA A 4 -8.90 -10.44 34.55
C ALA A 4 -8.23 -9.50 33.56
N ALA A 5 -8.67 -9.55 32.29
CA ALA A 5 -8.26 -8.59 31.27
C ALA A 5 -8.56 -7.18 31.81
N GLU A 6 -7.54 -6.36 31.94
CA GLU A 6 -7.69 -4.93 32.24
C GLU A 6 -8.69 -4.34 31.23
N ARG A 7 -9.83 -3.96 31.73
CA ARG A 7 -10.86 -3.30 30.91
C ARG A 7 -10.33 -1.89 30.60
N GLY A 8 -9.82 -1.71 29.39
CA GLY A 8 -9.45 -0.41 28.91
C GLY A 8 -10.60 0.59 29.09
N GLU A 9 -10.29 1.81 29.46
CA GLU A 9 -11.28 2.87 29.69
C GLU A 9 -11.94 3.26 28.34
N LEU A 10 -13.24 3.11 28.25
CA LEU A 10 -14.01 3.34 27.05
C LEU A 10 -14.61 4.75 27.08
N HIS A 11 -14.16 5.64 26.19
CA HIS A 11 -14.74 6.95 26.00
C HIS A 11 -15.90 6.90 25.00
N LEU A 12 -17.12 7.15 25.45
CA LEU A 12 -18.34 7.08 24.64
C LEU A 12 -18.89 8.47 24.23
N THR A 13 -18.07 9.49 24.25
CA THR A 13 -18.50 10.87 23.95
C THR A 13 -19.06 11.00 22.54
N GLY A 14 -18.46 10.34 21.54
CA GLY A 14 -18.92 10.35 20.16
C GLY A 14 -20.29 9.71 19.94
N ALA A 15 -20.68 8.71 20.78
CA ALA A 15 -22.00 8.11 20.71
C ALA A 15 -23.12 9.08 21.15
N LYS A 16 -22.83 9.91 22.14
CA LYS A 16 -23.80 10.90 22.64
C LYS A 16 -24.07 12.03 21.64
N HIS A 17 -23.09 12.34 20.80
CA HIS A 17 -23.20 13.42 19.80
C HIS A 17 -23.73 12.96 18.44
N ASN A 18 -24.01 11.66 18.26
CA ASN A 18 -24.46 11.07 16.99
C ASN A 18 -23.65 11.58 15.78
N THR A 19 -22.33 11.59 15.94
CA THR A 19 -21.41 12.15 14.96
C THR A 19 -21.34 11.23 13.72
N GLY A 20 -21.66 11.83 12.57
CA GLY A 20 -21.54 11.12 11.28
C GLY A 20 -20.11 11.18 10.76
N VAL A 21 -19.55 10.04 10.44
CA VAL A 21 -18.17 9.89 9.89
C VAL A 21 -18.23 9.41 8.46
N TRP A 22 -17.35 9.94 7.62
CA TRP A 22 -17.17 9.45 6.25
C TRP A 22 -15.97 8.53 6.18
N LEU A 23 -16.16 7.34 5.61
CA LEU A 23 -15.08 6.41 5.32
C LEU A 23 -14.62 6.59 3.88
N VAL A 24 -13.43 7.14 3.69
CA VAL A 24 -12.90 7.44 2.37
C VAL A 24 -11.69 6.54 2.05
N LYS A 25 -11.82 5.75 0.98
CA LYS A 25 -10.69 5.01 0.42
C LYS A 25 -9.85 5.95 -0.43
N VAL A 26 -8.58 6.14 -0.07
CA VAL A 26 -7.65 7.01 -0.80
C VAL A 26 -6.57 6.22 -1.51
N PRO A 27 -6.05 6.70 -2.65
CA PRO A 27 -4.91 6.10 -3.32
C PRO A 27 -3.64 6.15 -2.46
N LYS A 28 -2.79 5.14 -2.58
CA LYS A 28 -1.55 5.01 -1.78
C LYS A 28 -0.63 6.24 -1.88
N TYR A 29 -0.43 6.76 -3.10
CA TYR A 29 0.42 7.94 -3.29
C TYR A 29 -0.14 9.17 -2.55
N LEU A 30 -1.46 9.35 -2.54
CA LEU A 30 -2.11 10.47 -1.84
C LEU A 30 -1.93 10.34 -0.33
N SER A 31 -2.15 9.15 0.22
CA SER A 31 -1.92 8.87 1.64
C SER A 31 -0.46 9.14 2.05
N GLN A 32 0.50 8.73 1.22
CA GLN A 32 1.92 8.97 1.47
C GLN A 32 2.29 10.46 1.42
N GLN A 33 1.69 11.23 0.52
CA GLN A 33 1.95 12.67 0.43
C GLN A 33 1.32 13.44 1.59
N THR A 34 0.08 13.10 1.96
CA THR A 34 -0.58 13.73 3.11
C THR A 34 0.11 13.41 4.43
N ALA A 35 0.72 12.23 4.58
CA ALA A 35 1.51 11.87 5.76
C ALA A 35 2.81 12.68 5.89
N LYS A 36 3.33 13.25 4.80
CA LYS A 36 4.51 14.12 4.81
C LYS A 36 4.19 15.57 5.21
N ALA A 37 2.91 15.92 5.27
CA ALA A 37 2.53 17.26 5.69
C ALA A 37 2.96 17.50 7.14
N PRO A 38 3.50 18.70 7.44
CA PRO A 38 3.82 19.05 8.82
C PRO A 38 2.57 18.98 9.68
N GLY A 39 2.71 18.46 10.92
CA GLY A 39 1.59 18.29 11.84
C GLY A 39 0.74 19.55 11.97
N ARG A 40 -0.57 19.41 11.82
CA ARG A 40 -1.57 20.50 11.70
C ARG A 40 -1.45 21.37 10.44
N GLY A 41 -0.63 20.96 9.46
CA GLY A 41 -0.58 21.63 8.15
C GLY A 41 -1.82 21.33 7.30
N GLU A 42 -2.25 22.30 6.51
CA GLU A 42 -3.30 22.11 5.52
C GLU A 42 -2.80 21.21 4.39
N VAL A 43 -3.41 20.06 4.20
CA VAL A 43 -3.02 19.10 3.15
C VAL A 43 -3.70 19.39 1.81
N GLY A 44 -4.80 20.11 1.82
CA GLY A 44 -5.56 20.44 0.63
C GLY A 44 -6.95 20.98 0.95
N LYS A 45 -7.72 21.20 -0.10
CA LYS A 45 -9.08 21.77 0.00
C LYS A 45 -10.13 20.73 -0.45
N LEU A 46 -11.10 20.50 0.43
CA LEU A 46 -12.27 19.69 0.11
C LEU A 46 -13.41 20.61 -0.31
N ARG A 47 -13.97 20.37 -1.49
CA ARG A 47 -15.13 21.10 -2.01
C ARG A 47 -16.31 20.14 -2.10
N ILE A 48 -17.40 20.51 -1.42
CA ILE A 48 -18.66 19.79 -1.48
C ILE A 48 -19.66 20.68 -2.20
N GLY A 49 -20.19 20.23 -3.30
CA GLY A 49 -21.16 20.95 -4.10
C GLY A 49 -22.38 20.09 -4.43
N LYS A 50 -23.44 20.73 -4.90
CA LYS A 50 -24.62 20.07 -5.42
C LYS A 50 -24.78 20.46 -6.88
N ASN A 51 -24.70 19.49 -7.77
CA ASN A 51 -24.87 19.69 -9.20
C ASN A 51 -26.02 18.83 -9.71
N ARG A 52 -27.02 19.45 -10.33
CA ARG A 52 -28.23 18.79 -10.86
C ARG A 52 -28.87 17.78 -9.87
N GLY A 53 -28.91 18.14 -8.58
CA GLY A 53 -29.49 17.30 -7.53
C GLY A 53 -28.56 16.22 -6.96
N ARG A 54 -27.37 16.02 -7.52
CA ARG A 54 -26.34 15.09 -7.02
C ARG A 54 -25.28 15.82 -6.23
N ILE A 55 -24.83 15.19 -5.17
CA ILE A 55 -23.70 15.70 -4.37
C ILE A 55 -22.41 15.35 -5.11
N GLU A 56 -21.62 16.37 -5.42
CA GLU A 56 -20.28 16.23 -5.99
C GLU A 56 -19.26 16.64 -4.94
N VAL A 57 -18.29 15.79 -4.70
CA VAL A 57 -17.21 16.05 -3.76
C VAL A 57 -15.89 15.94 -4.51
N SER A 58 -15.08 16.98 -4.39
CA SER A 58 -13.73 17.00 -4.96
C SER A 58 -12.71 17.45 -3.92
N PHE A 59 -11.52 16.91 -4.03
CA PHE A 59 -10.38 17.26 -3.18
C PHE A 59 -9.24 17.74 -4.05
N THR A 60 -8.66 18.89 -3.69
CA THR A 60 -7.50 19.46 -4.35
C THR A 60 -6.32 19.44 -3.38
N LEU A 61 -5.27 18.70 -3.71
CA LEU A 61 -4.05 18.61 -2.92
C LEU A 61 -3.26 19.92 -3.00
N ASN A 62 -2.63 20.31 -1.90
CA ASN A 62 -1.74 21.46 -1.88
C ASN A 62 -0.55 21.26 -2.81
N GLU A 63 -0.06 22.34 -3.39
CA GLU A 63 1.00 22.34 -4.39
C GLU A 63 2.32 21.82 -3.81
N ASP A 64 2.66 22.17 -2.61
CA ASP A 64 3.86 21.74 -1.90
C ASP A 64 3.92 20.23 -1.70
N LEU A 65 2.75 19.59 -1.59
CA LEU A 65 2.62 18.13 -1.45
C LEU A 65 2.45 17.41 -2.79
N ALA A 66 2.30 18.15 -3.89
CA ALA A 66 2.07 17.55 -5.21
C ALA A 66 3.34 16.98 -5.85
N ASN A 67 4.51 17.31 -5.35
CA ASN A 67 5.78 16.86 -5.91
C ASN A 67 6.28 15.60 -5.19
N ILE A 68 6.49 14.54 -5.96
CA ILE A 68 7.13 13.32 -5.46
C ILE A 68 8.61 13.37 -5.85
N HIS A 69 9.48 13.32 -4.85
CA HIS A 69 10.93 13.32 -5.04
C HIS A 69 11.53 11.92 -5.01
N ASP A 70 10.73 10.90 -4.65
CA ASP A 70 11.20 9.53 -4.54
C ASP A 70 10.11 8.54 -4.99
N ILE A 71 10.43 7.68 -5.96
CA ILE A 71 9.60 6.56 -6.39
C ILE A 71 10.44 5.29 -6.30
N GLY A 72 10.06 4.38 -5.37
CA GLY A 72 10.73 3.10 -5.20
C GLY A 72 12.21 3.22 -4.78
N GLY A 73 12.57 4.25 -3.98
CA GLY A 73 13.95 4.48 -3.52
C GLY A 73 14.84 5.16 -4.54
N LYS A 74 14.28 5.65 -5.65
CA LYS A 74 15.02 6.43 -6.66
C LYS A 74 14.51 7.86 -6.70
N PRO A 75 15.41 8.85 -6.76
CA PRO A 75 15.01 10.24 -6.91
C PRO A 75 14.24 10.41 -8.22
N ALA A 76 13.00 10.82 -8.13
CA ALA A 76 12.14 11.11 -9.26
C ALA A 76 11.42 12.43 -9.03
N SER A 77 11.50 13.33 -10.00
CA SER A 77 10.72 14.56 -9.98
C SER A 77 9.45 14.36 -10.81
N VAL A 78 8.39 13.88 -10.15
CA VAL A 78 7.10 13.68 -10.80
C VAL A 78 6.03 14.40 -10.00
N SER A 79 5.27 15.26 -10.70
CA SER A 79 4.11 15.89 -10.12
C SER A 79 2.97 14.88 -10.02
N THR A 80 2.37 14.78 -8.84
CA THR A 80 1.15 13.98 -8.63
C THR A 80 -0.07 14.72 -9.15
N PRO A 81 -1.15 14.01 -9.50
CA PRO A 81 -2.42 14.65 -9.75
C PRO A 81 -2.86 15.41 -8.50
N ARG A 82 -3.28 16.65 -8.69
CA ARG A 82 -3.76 17.52 -7.59
C ARG A 82 -5.26 17.33 -7.36
N GLU A 83 -6.00 17.07 -8.41
CA GLU A 83 -7.45 16.98 -8.36
C GLU A 83 -7.92 15.54 -8.22
N HIS A 84 -8.81 15.32 -7.27
CA HIS A 84 -9.41 14.03 -6.97
C HIS A 84 -10.91 14.19 -6.86
N LEU A 85 -11.64 13.25 -7.44
CA LEU A 85 -13.10 13.17 -7.37
C LEU A 85 -13.49 12.06 -6.40
N PHE A 86 -14.54 12.30 -5.62
CA PHE A 86 -15.08 11.30 -4.72
C PHE A 86 -16.29 10.63 -5.34
N VAL A 87 -16.23 9.33 -5.46
CA VAL A 87 -17.35 8.49 -5.82
C VAL A 87 -18.04 8.07 -4.53
N LEU A 88 -19.19 8.68 -4.24
CA LEU A 88 -19.97 8.42 -3.05
C LEU A 88 -20.71 7.07 -3.18
N GLN A 89 -20.72 6.29 -2.12
CA GLN A 89 -21.38 5.01 -2.01
C GLN A 89 -22.18 4.96 -0.72
N ASN A 90 -23.36 4.36 -0.76
CA ASN A 90 -24.14 4.13 0.44
C ASN A 90 -23.47 3.10 1.35
N VAL A 91 -23.59 3.27 2.64
CA VAL A 91 -23.07 2.34 3.66
C VAL A 91 -23.82 1.02 3.66
N GLY A 92 -25.03 1.00 3.11
CA GLY A 92 -25.94 -0.14 3.15
C GLY A 92 -26.67 -0.23 4.49
N GLY A 93 -27.30 -1.36 4.76
CA GLY A 93 -28.05 -1.59 6.01
C GLY A 93 -27.20 -1.92 7.23
N GLN A 94 -25.86 -1.87 7.12
CA GLN A 94 -24.95 -2.16 8.23
C GLN A 94 -24.55 -0.89 8.96
N THR A 95 -24.65 -0.91 10.29
CA THR A 95 -24.14 0.16 11.14
C THR A 95 -22.65 -0.08 11.37
N LEU A 96 -21.83 0.82 10.82
CA LEU A 96 -20.38 0.81 11.00
C LEU A 96 -20.01 1.86 12.03
N THR A 97 -19.46 1.42 13.14
CA THR A 97 -19.01 2.29 14.23
C THR A 97 -17.50 2.50 14.12
N VAL A 98 -17.04 3.73 14.31
CA VAL A 98 -15.64 4.11 14.18
C VAL A 98 -15.07 4.37 15.57
N PHE A 99 -14.01 3.64 15.90
CA PHE A 99 -13.24 3.79 17.14
C PHE A 99 -11.84 4.27 16.81
N THR A 100 -11.28 5.08 17.69
CA THR A 100 -9.85 5.41 17.71
C THR A 100 -9.20 4.83 18.95
N GLU A 101 -7.99 4.33 18.79
CA GLU A 101 -7.15 3.83 19.86
C GLU A 101 -6.04 4.84 20.14
N SER A 102 -5.92 5.26 21.38
CA SER A 102 -4.85 6.14 21.83
C SER A 102 -3.63 5.32 22.23
N SER A 103 -2.44 5.93 22.21
CA SER A 103 -1.19 5.33 22.69
C SER A 103 -1.21 4.88 24.15
N SER A 104 -2.25 5.21 24.89
CA SER A 104 -2.50 4.79 26.28
C SER A 104 -3.55 3.68 26.41
N ASP A 105 -3.77 2.89 25.34
CA ASP A 105 -4.76 1.81 25.25
C ASP A 105 -6.21 2.24 25.55
N LYS A 106 -6.50 3.54 25.43
CA LYS A 106 -7.84 4.06 25.59
C LYS A 106 -8.58 4.04 24.26
N LEU A 107 -9.72 3.35 24.23
CA LEU A 107 -10.61 3.33 23.07
C LEU A 107 -11.62 4.47 23.17
N SER A 108 -11.68 5.28 22.10
CA SER A 108 -12.67 6.36 21.97
C SER A 108 -13.61 6.08 20.80
N LEU A 109 -14.91 6.21 21.04
CA LEU A 109 -15.93 6.11 20.02
C LEU A 109 -16.06 7.47 19.32
N GLU A 110 -15.67 7.54 18.05
CA GLU A 110 -15.69 8.76 17.26
C GLU A 110 -17.04 9.03 16.60
N GLY A 111 -17.73 7.97 16.20
CA GLY A 111 -19.04 8.12 15.57
C GLY A 111 -19.45 6.93 14.73
N THR A 112 -20.49 7.16 13.92
CA THR A 112 -21.04 6.14 13.02
C THR A 112 -20.78 6.52 11.57
N ALA A 113 -20.32 5.57 10.76
CA ALA A 113 -20.10 5.80 9.35
C ALA A 113 -21.44 6.00 8.62
N VAL A 114 -21.66 7.21 8.14
CA VAL A 114 -22.88 7.59 7.41
C VAL A 114 -22.68 7.56 5.89
N GLN A 115 -21.45 7.65 5.44
CA GLN A 115 -21.11 7.68 4.02
C GLN A 115 -19.79 6.94 3.75
N ARG A 116 -19.75 6.20 2.66
CA ARG A 116 -18.52 5.66 2.08
C ARG A 116 -18.20 6.41 0.81
N ALA A 117 -16.92 6.61 0.56
CA ALA A 117 -16.46 7.25 -0.65
C ALA A 117 -15.17 6.60 -1.16
N GLU A 118 -14.97 6.64 -2.46
CA GLU A 118 -13.71 6.30 -3.10
C GLU A 118 -13.12 7.56 -3.74
N CYS A 119 -11.95 7.96 -3.27
CA CYS A 119 -11.21 9.08 -3.83
C CYS A 119 -10.45 8.62 -5.07
N ARG A 120 -10.82 9.15 -6.22
CA ARG A 120 -10.20 8.81 -7.52
C ARG A 120 -9.49 10.03 -8.08
N PRO A 121 -8.25 9.88 -8.58
CA PRO A 121 -7.58 10.97 -9.26
C PRO A 121 -8.37 11.35 -10.51
N ALA A 122 -8.46 12.65 -10.78
CA ALA A 122 -8.96 13.13 -12.06
C ALA A 122 -8.06 12.63 -13.18
N ALA A 123 -8.65 12.27 -14.31
CA ALA A 123 -7.90 11.82 -15.48
C ALA A 123 -7.00 12.96 -15.96
N SER A 124 -5.69 12.81 -15.72
CA SER A 124 -4.69 13.81 -16.08
C SER A 124 -3.43 13.11 -16.61
N GLU A 125 -2.68 13.84 -17.42
CA GLU A 125 -1.40 13.36 -17.94
C GLU A 125 -0.41 13.00 -16.81
N ASN A 126 -0.39 13.82 -15.75
CA ASN A 126 0.43 13.57 -14.57
C ASN A 126 0.08 12.24 -13.90
N TYR A 127 -1.20 11.89 -13.83
CA TYR A 127 -1.61 10.59 -13.29
C TYR A 127 -1.14 9.43 -14.15
N MET A 128 -1.28 9.54 -15.47
CA MET A 128 -0.83 8.50 -16.40
C MET A 128 0.68 8.31 -16.35
N ARG A 129 1.43 9.41 -16.24
CA ARG A 129 2.88 9.38 -16.09
C ARG A 129 3.31 8.72 -14.78
N LEU A 130 2.70 9.10 -13.66
CA LEU A 130 2.94 8.49 -12.35
C LEU A 130 2.65 6.98 -12.39
N LYS A 131 1.53 6.57 -12.97
CA LYS A 131 1.14 5.16 -13.09
C LYS A 131 2.12 4.36 -13.93
N ARG A 132 2.58 4.91 -15.04
CA ARG A 132 3.59 4.25 -15.88
C ARG A 132 4.86 3.97 -15.09
N LEU A 133 5.39 4.97 -14.38
CA LEU A 133 6.58 4.80 -13.57
C LEU A 133 6.39 3.78 -12.44
N GLN A 134 5.24 3.78 -11.78
CA GLN A 134 4.93 2.80 -10.75
C GLN A 134 4.86 1.37 -11.32
N LEU A 135 4.29 1.18 -12.52
CA LEU A 135 4.23 -0.11 -13.18
C LEU A 135 5.62 -0.58 -13.62
N GLU A 136 6.41 0.29 -14.19
CA GLU A 136 7.80 0.00 -14.56
C GLU A 136 8.63 -0.44 -13.35
N GLU A 137 8.47 0.23 -12.22
CA GLU A 137 9.19 -0.13 -10.99
C GLU A 137 8.68 -1.45 -10.40
N SER A 138 7.36 -1.67 -10.39
CA SER A 138 6.78 -2.90 -9.86
C SER A 138 7.04 -4.14 -10.73
N SER A 139 7.28 -3.96 -12.02
CA SER A 139 7.59 -5.05 -12.94
C SER A 139 9.08 -5.45 -12.93
N LYS A 140 9.96 -4.64 -12.31
CA LYS A 140 11.36 -5.02 -12.16
C LYS A 140 11.49 -6.20 -11.20
N PRO A 141 12.16 -7.29 -11.62
CA PRO A 141 12.35 -8.44 -10.74
C PRO A 141 13.24 -8.05 -9.56
N VAL A 142 12.86 -8.51 -8.35
CA VAL A 142 13.64 -8.28 -7.12
C VAL A 142 15.02 -8.94 -7.19
N ARG A 143 15.11 -10.03 -7.96
CA ARG A 143 16.36 -10.73 -8.22
C ARG A 143 16.63 -10.71 -9.72
N VAL A 144 17.77 -10.16 -10.10
CA VAL A 144 18.24 -10.15 -11.48
C VAL A 144 19.34 -11.18 -11.60
N SER A 145 19.18 -12.15 -12.51
CA SER A 145 20.27 -13.04 -12.90
C SER A 145 21.21 -12.25 -13.81
N GLN A 146 22.46 -12.13 -13.40
CA GLN A 146 23.50 -11.53 -14.22
C GLN A 146 24.16 -12.65 -15.04
N GLN A 147 24.27 -12.44 -16.35
CA GLN A 147 25.04 -13.33 -17.21
C GLN A 147 26.52 -13.22 -16.84
N LEU A 148 27.18 -14.35 -16.66
CA LEU A 148 28.62 -14.35 -16.43
C LEU A 148 29.34 -13.96 -17.72
N ASP A 149 30.18 -12.93 -17.67
CA ASP A 149 30.98 -12.49 -18.81
C ASP A 149 32.00 -13.55 -19.24
N LYS A 150 32.34 -14.48 -18.37
CA LYS A 150 33.25 -15.58 -18.60
C LYS A 150 32.67 -16.89 -18.12
N VAL A 151 32.46 -17.82 -19.02
CA VAL A 151 32.12 -19.19 -18.64
C VAL A 151 33.36 -19.82 -18.00
N VAL A 152 33.36 -20.00 -16.69
CA VAL A 152 34.37 -20.75 -15.98
C VAL A 152 34.08 -22.22 -16.17
N ILE A 153 34.75 -22.88 -17.09
CA ILE A 153 34.69 -24.33 -17.22
C ILE A 153 35.48 -24.89 -16.05
N THR A 154 34.80 -25.26 -14.99
CA THR A 154 35.44 -26.02 -13.92
C THR A 154 35.40 -27.49 -14.26
N ASN A 155 36.53 -28.21 -14.12
CA ASN A 155 36.56 -29.66 -14.19
C ASN A 155 35.89 -30.33 -12.99
N TYR A 156 34.92 -29.64 -12.40
CA TYR A 156 34.17 -30.14 -11.25
C TYR A 156 33.22 -31.26 -11.71
N LYS A 157 33.53 -32.48 -11.34
CA LYS A 157 32.62 -33.63 -11.47
C LYS A 157 31.88 -33.79 -10.12
N PRO A 158 30.53 -33.83 -10.12
CA PRO A 158 29.79 -34.07 -8.91
C PRO A 158 30.25 -35.35 -8.21
N VAL A 159 30.41 -35.33 -6.90
CA VAL A 159 30.88 -36.46 -6.10
C VAL A 159 30.02 -37.72 -6.32
N ALA A 160 28.72 -37.56 -6.51
CA ALA A 160 27.79 -38.66 -6.82
C ALA A 160 28.15 -39.39 -8.12
N ASN A 161 28.50 -38.68 -9.18
CA ASN A 161 28.91 -39.28 -10.44
C ASN A 161 30.27 -40.00 -10.33
N ARG A 162 31.17 -39.50 -9.47
CA ARG A 162 32.44 -40.14 -9.18
C ARG A 162 32.26 -41.48 -8.48
N GLN A 163 31.41 -41.54 -7.48
CA GLN A 163 31.10 -42.77 -6.76
C GLN A 163 30.46 -43.82 -7.70
N TYR A 164 29.48 -43.39 -8.49
CA TYR A 164 28.79 -44.25 -9.44
C TYR A 164 29.76 -44.85 -10.49
N ASN A 165 30.62 -44.02 -11.04
CA ASN A 165 31.61 -44.45 -12.03
C ASN A 165 32.63 -45.47 -11.43
N ILE A 166 33.03 -45.25 -10.17
CA ILE A 166 33.97 -46.14 -9.47
C ILE A 166 33.33 -47.50 -9.20
N GLU A 167 32.08 -47.53 -8.79
CA GLU A 167 31.36 -48.77 -8.58
C GLU A 167 31.13 -49.57 -9.89
N TYR A 168 30.79 -48.85 -10.97
CA TYR A 168 30.62 -49.43 -12.29
C TYR A 168 31.93 -50.05 -12.81
N GLU A 169 33.05 -49.35 -12.66
CA GLU A 169 34.36 -49.86 -13.04
C GLU A 169 34.81 -51.07 -12.22
N ARG A 170 34.47 -51.09 -10.93
CA ARG A 170 34.72 -52.28 -10.05
C ARG A 170 33.94 -53.50 -10.55
N LYS A 171 32.63 -53.34 -10.76
CA LYS A 171 31.79 -54.43 -11.29
C LYS A 171 32.30 -54.97 -12.64
N LYS A 172 32.68 -54.08 -13.54
CA LYS A 172 33.23 -54.43 -14.85
C LYS A 172 34.55 -55.22 -14.75
N LYS A 173 35.32 -55.01 -13.70
CA LYS A 173 36.56 -55.74 -13.43
C LYS A 173 36.29 -57.12 -12.78
N GLU A 174 35.19 -57.26 -12.04
CA GLU A 174 34.79 -58.53 -11.42
C GLU A 174 34.13 -59.47 -12.42
N ASP A 175 33.29 -58.93 -13.33
CA ASP A 175 32.60 -59.72 -14.37
C ASP A 175 33.51 -60.10 -15.55
N GLY A 176 34.73 -59.58 -15.62
CA GLY A 176 35.70 -59.83 -16.68
C GLY A 176 36.80 -60.83 -16.31
N LYS A 177 36.65 -61.56 -15.18
CA LYS A 177 37.47 -62.69 -14.77
C LYS A 177 36.65 -63.96 -14.83
#